data_f591fd682495352aa82a61893750486a
#
_entry.id   f591fd682495352aa82a61893750486a
#
_cell.length_a   1.000
_cell.length_b   1.000
_cell.length_c   1.000
_cell.angle_alpha   90.00
_cell.angle_beta   90.00
_cell.angle_gamma   90.00
#
_symmetry.space_group_name_H-M   'P 1'
#
loop_
_entity.id
_entity.type
_entity.pdbx_description
1 polymer ?
#
loop_
_entity_poly.entity_id
_entity_poly.type
_entity_poly.pdbx_seq_one_letter_code
_entity_poly.pdbx_strand_id
1 'polypeptide(L)'
;RQRDELNEAVELASVAQPKWAEVNPQKRARVIMKFVELLHRDMDKLSALLSSEHGKTLPDAEGDIIRGLEVAEFCIGAPHLLKGEFTDSAGPGIDMYSMRQPLGVVAGITPFNFPAMIPMWKFCPAIVAGNAFILKPSERDPSVPMALAELLLEAGLPEGILQVVNGDKEVVDAILDNETIQAVGFVGST
;
A
#
# COMPACT_ATOMS: atom_id res chain seq x y z
N ARG A 1 -22.22 7.03 7.81
CA ARG A 1 -21.98 5.65 7.32
C ARG A 1 -20.57 5.51 6.74
N GLN A 2 -20.18 6.31 5.75
CA GLN A 2 -18.83 6.24 5.16
C GLN A 2 -17.71 6.57 6.17
N ARG A 3 -17.91 7.58 7.02
CA ARG A 3 -16.96 7.92 8.09
C ARG A 3 -16.86 6.81 9.14
N ASP A 4 -17.93 6.12 9.45
CA ASP A 4 -17.92 5.00 10.42
C ASP A 4 -17.14 3.82 9.86
N GLU A 5 -17.33 3.49 8.57
CA GLU A 5 -16.59 2.43 7.87
C GLU A 5 -15.07 2.74 7.85
N LEU A 6 -14.68 4.01 7.61
CA LEU A 6 -13.29 4.42 7.72
C LEU A 6 -12.74 4.23 9.15
N ASN A 7 -13.46 4.68 10.16
CA ASN A 7 -13.02 4.58 11.55
C ASN A 7 -12.81 3.11 11.95
N GLU A 8 -13.72 2.23 11.56
CA GLU A 8 -13.57 0.78 11.78
C GLU A 8 -12.32 0.22 11.08
N ALA A 9 -12.10 0.58 9.81
CA ALA A 9 -10.92 0.18 9.07
C ALA A 9 -9.62 0.66 9.72
N VAL A 10 -9.58 1.90 10.21
CA VAL A 10 -8.43 2.49 10.92
C VAL A 10 -8.19 1.76 12.25
N GLU A 11 -9.26 1.43 12.98
CA GLU A 11 -9.16 0.68 14.24
C GLU A 11 -8.56 -0.71 14.01
N LEU A 12 -9.06 -1.46 13.02
CA LEU A 12 -8.52 -2.77 12.64
C LEU A 12 -7.05 -2.67 12.23
N ALA A 13 -6.69 -1.66 11.44
CA ALA A 13 -5.31 -1.41 11.02
C ALA A 13 -4.40 -1.09 12.22
N SER A 14 -4.88 -0.30 13.16
CA SER A 14 -4.13 0.07 14.38
C SER A 14 -3.84 -1.13 15.28
N VAL A 15 -4.75 -2.09 15.33
CA VAL A 15 -4.57 -3.34 16.09
C VAL A 15 -3.58 -4.27 15.39
N ALA A 16 -3.62 -4.36 14.06
CA ALA A 16 -2.78 -5.26 13.28
C ALA A 16 -1.34 -4.75 13.11
N GLN A 17 -1.17 -3.43 12.96
CA GLN A 17 0.12 -2.82 12.57
C GLN A 17 1.28 -3.11 13.52
N PRO A 18 1.17 -3.06 14.85
CA PRO A 18 2.32 -3.31 15.73
C PRO A 18 2.93 -4.70 15.53
N LYS A 19 2.11 -5.73 15.36
CA LYS A 19 2.60 -7.09 15.09
C LYS A 19 3.29 -7.19 13.74
N TRP A 20 2.79 -6.49 12.74
CA TRP A 20 3.41 -6.42 11.42
C TRP A 20 4.75 -5.68 11.45
N ALA A 21 4.85 -4.61 12.21
CA ALA A 21 6.10 -3.86 12.42
C ALA A 21 7.22 -4.73 13.03
N GLU A 22 6.87 -5.69 13.89
CA GLU A 22 7.81 -6.62 14.52
C GLU A 22 8.26 -7.74 13.56
N VAL A 23 7.55 -7.96 12.45
CA VAL A 23 7.95 -8.96 11.45
C VAL A 23 9.25 -8.51 10.79
N ASN A 24 10.21 -9.43 10.73
CA ASN A 24 11.49 -9.19 10.07
C ASN A 24 11.29 -8.65 8.63
N PRO A 25 12.01 -7.58 8.21
CA PRO A 25 11.87 -6.98 6.89
C PRO A 25 11.96 -7.98 5.72
N GLN A 26 12.82 -9.00 5.84
CA GLN A 26 12.93 -10.06 4.84
C GLN A 26 11.62 -10.88 4.70
N LYS A 27 10.96 -11.15 5.81
CA LYS A 27 9.66 -11.85 5.79
C LYS A 27 8.55 -10.99 5.19
N ARG A 28 8.56 -9.68 5.48
CA ARG A 28 7.63 -8.74 4.84
C ARG A 28 7.85 -8.67 3.33
N ALA A 29 9.12 -8.61 2.89
CA ALA A 29 9.48 -8.62 1.48
C ALA A 29 9.02 -9.90 0.74
N ARG A 30 9.02 -11.07 1.42
CA ARG A 30 8.52 -12.32 0.85
C ARG A 30 7.03 -12.30 0.56
N VAL A 31 6.23 -11.57 1.34
CA VAL A 31 4.81 -11.37 1.03
C VAL A 31 4.67 -10.61 -0.28
N ILE A 32 5.45 -9.53 -0.46
CA ILE A 32 5.46 -8.77 -1.73
C ILE A 32 5.96 -9.63 -2.89
N MET A 33 6.98 -10.47 -2.68
CA MET A 33 7.46 -11.41 -3.69
C MET A 33 6.35 -12.37 -4.15
N LYS A 34 5.59 -12.91 -3.19
CA LYS A 34 4.44 -13.77 -3.51
C LYS A 34 3.33 -13.01 -4.21
N PHE A 35 3.08 -11.78 -3.83
CA PHE A 35 2.13 -10.89 -4.52
C PHE A 35 2.51 -10.67 -5.98
N VAL A 36 3.79 -10.45 -6.29
CA VAL A 36 4.30 -10.34 -7.67
C VAL A 36 4.03 -11.62 -8.48
N GLU A 37 4.26 -12.79 -7.91
CA GLU A 37 3.90 -14.07 -8.56
C GLU A 37 2.40 -14.16 -8.87
N LEU A 38 1.55 -13.74 -7.94
CA LEU A 38 0.10 -13.77 -8.11
C LEU A 38 -0.38 -12.74 -9.13
N LEU A 39 0.26 -11.58 -9.21
CA LEU A 39 0.00 -10.59 -10.27
C LEU A 39 0.29 -11.16 -11.66
N HIS A 40 1.41 -11.86 -11.81
CA HIS A 40 1.72 -12.56 -13.07
C HIS A 40 0.71 -13.65 -13.40
N ARG A 41 0.31 -14.45 -12.41
CA ARG A 41 -0.71 -15.50 -12.58
C ARG A 41 -2.04 -14.93 -13.09
N ASP A 42 -2.47 -13.82 -12.53
CA ASP A 42 -3.80 -13.25 -12.76
C ASP A 42 -3.80 -12.05 -13.72
N MET A 43 -2.71 -11.82 -14.45
CA MET A 43 -2.52 -10.65 -15.33
C MET A 43 -3.68 -10.49 -16.31
N ASP A 44 -4.06 -11.55 -17.03
CA ASP A 44 -5.16 -11.50 -18.01
C ASP A 44 -6.49 -11.17 -17.35
N LYS A 45 -6.77 -11.76 -16.20
CA LYS A 45 -7.99 -11.53 -15.43
C LYS A 45 -8.08 -10.08 -14.94
N LEU A 46 -6.99 -9.57 -14.38
CA LEU A 46 -6.91 -8.19 -13.89
C LEU A 46 -7.00 -7.17 -15.03
N SER A 47 -6.34 -7.44 -16.16
CA SER A 47 -6.41 -6.60 -17.36
C SER A 47 -7.82 -6.53 -17.92
N ALA A 48 -8.51 -7.67 -17.99
CA ALA A 48 -9.90 -7.73 -18.43
C ALA A 48 -10.83 -6.96 -17.48
N LEU A 49 -10.66 -7.11 -16.17
CA LEU A 49 -11.42 -6.39 -15.15
C LEU A 49 -11.22 -4.87 -15.29
N LEU A 50 -9.97 -4.43 -15.39
CA LEU A 50 -9.60 -3.03 -15.56
C LEU A 50 -10.18 -2.45 -16.83
N SER A 51 -10.02 -3.15 -17.96
CA SER A 51 -10.58 -2.74 -19.26
C SER A 51 -12.10 -2.61 -19.21
N SER A 52 -12.80 -3.54 -18.57
CA SER A 52 -14.27 -3.54 -18.50
C SER A 52 -14.83 -2.37 -17.68
N GLU A 53 -14.17 -1.98 -16.60
CA GLU A 53 -14.63 -0.93 -15.70
C GLU A 53 -14.15 0.47 -16.14
N HIS A 54 -12.88 0.59 -16.52
CA HIS A 54 -12.29 1.87 -16.93
C HIS A 54 -12.54 2.22 -18.40
N GLY A 55 -12.60 1.22 -19.28
CA GLY A 55 -12.73 1.44 -20.72
C GLY A 55 -11.38 1.56 -21.46
N LYS A 56 -10.25 1.29 -20.83
CA LYS A 56 -8.94 1.16 -21.49
C LYS A 56 -8.93 -0.04 -22.43
N THR A 57 -8.06 0.01 -23.45
CA THR A 57 -7.75 -1.19 -24.23
C THR A 57 -7.07 -2.24 -23.36
N LEU A 58 -7.15 -3.51 -23.72
CA LEU A 58 -6.47 -4.58 -22.97
C LEU A 58 -4.94 -4.35 -22.84
N PRO A 59 -4.22 -3.94 -23.91
CA PRO A 59 -2.80 -3.62 -23.78
C PRO A 59 -2.51 -2.45 -22.83
N ASP A 60 -3.35 -1.41 -22.82
CA ASP A 60 -3.19 -0.29 -21.89
C ASP A 60 -3.48 -0.69 -20.44
N ALA A 61 -4.49 -1.56 -20.24
CA ALA A 61 -4.81 -2.12 -18.93
C ALA A 61 -3.67 -3.00 -18.39
N GLU A 62 -3.10 -3.86 -19.22
CA GLU A 62 -1.91 -4.64 -18.88
C GLU A 62 -0.72 -3.74 -18.54
N GLY A 63 -0.48 -2.70 -19.34
CA GLY A 63 0.57 -1.71 -19.09
C GLY A 63 0.41 -0.95 -17.77
N ASP A 64 -0.81 -0.68 -17.33
CA ASP A 64 -1.12 -0.09 -16.02
C ASP A 64 -0.67 -1.05 -14.89
N ILE A 65 -1.07 -2.32 -14.97
CA ILE A 65 -0.73 -3.33 -13.98
C ILE A 65 0.79 -3.57 -13.94
N ILE A 66 1.46 -3.67 -15.09
CA ILE A 66 2.91 -3.88 -15.18
C ILE A 66 3.68 -2.77 -14.48
N ARG A 67 3.31 -1.49 -14.66
CA ARG A 67 3.97 -0.39 -13.97
C ARG A 67 3.80 -0.41 -12.45
N GLY A 68 2.67 -0.91 -11.96
CA GLY A 68 2.48 -1.15 -10.53
C GLY A 68 3.31 -2.32 -10.03
N LEU A 69 3.37 -3.39 -10.82
CA LEU A 69 4.17 -4.59 -10.54
C LEU A 69 5.67 -4.26 -10.43
N GLU A 70 6.21 -3.40 -11.31
CA GLU A 70 7.61 -2.95 -11.25
C GLU A 70 7.95 -2.29 -9.90
N VAL A 71 7.03 -1.52 -9.32
CA VAL A 71 7.22 -0.94 -7.98
C VAL A 71 7.12 -2.01 -6.88
N ALA A 72 6.23 -2.99 -7.03
CA ALA A 72 6.19 -4.13 -6.11
C ALA A 72 7.52 -4.93 -6.15
N GLU A 73 8.08 -5.16 -7.33
CA GLU A 73 9.41 -5.78 -7.50
C GLU A 73 10.51 -4.95 -6.81
N PHE A 74 10.51 -3.63 -6.99
CA PHE A 74 11.43 -2.73 -6.28
C PHE A 74 11.31 -2.90 -4.76
N CYS A 75 10.09 -3.06 -4.23
CA CYS A 75 9.84 -3.23 -2.80
C CYS A 75 10.39 -4.55 -2.23
N ILE A 76 10.66 -5.56 -3.05
CA ILE A 76 11.33 -6.81 -2.62
C ILE A 76 12.73 -6.51 -2.07
N GLY A 77 13.38 -5.45 -2.56
CA GLY A 77 14.66 -4.95 -2.08
C GLY A 77 14.60 -4.11 -0.80
N ALA A 78 13.44 -3.91 -0.20
CA ALA A 78 13.25 -3.05 0.97
C ALA A 78 14.16 -3.39 2.17
N PRO A 79 14.54 -4.64 2.46
CA PRO A 79 15.49 -4.93 3.54
C PRO A 79 16.81 -4.17 3.41
N HIS A 80 17.27 -3.88 2.19
CA HIS A 80 18.46 -3.07 1.95
C HIS A 80 18.21 -1.57 2.12
N LEU A 81 17.01 -1.10 1.76
CA LEU A 81 16.62 0.32 1.88
C LEU A 81 16.32 0.73 3.32
N LEU A 82 15.94 -0.22 4.17
CA LEU A 82 15.60 0.02 5.58
C LEU A 82 16.85 0.05 6.50
N LYS A 83 18.04 -0.16 5.97
CA LYS A 83 19.27 -0.03 6.75
C LYS A 83 19.44 1.40 7.25
N GLY A 84 19.91 1.52 8.50
CA GLY A 84 20.38 2.77 9.06
C GLY A 84 21.87 3.01 8.78
N GLU A 85 22.36 4.12 9.28
CA GLU A 85 23.75 4.53 9.20
C GLU A 85 24.37 4.52 10.59
N PHE A 86 25.69 4.27 10.67
CA PHE A 86 26.47 4.35 11.90
C PHE A 86 27.68 5.25 11.66
N THR A 87 27.98 6.13 12.63
CA THR A 87 29.16 6.98 12.65
C THR A 87 29.93 6.72 13.94
N ASP A 88 31.11 6.14 13.79
CA ASP A 88 32.05 6.00 14.90
C ASP A 88 32.68 7.35 15.24
N SER A 89 32.81 7.64 16.51
CA SER A 89 33.49 8.85 17.00
C SER A 89 32.96 10.15 16.36
N ALA A 90 31.67 10.31 16.30
CA ALA A 90 31.00 11.55 15.84
C ALA A 90 31.33 12.75 16.73
N GLY A 91 31.83 12.51 17.96
CA GLY A 91 32.39 13.43 18.92
C GLY A 91 33.22 12.67 19.94
N PRO A 92 33.93 13.34 20.84
CA PRO A 92 34.72 12.65 21.87
C PRO A 92 33.87 11.71 22.72
N GLY A 93 34.05 10.39 22.56
CA GLY A 93 33.29 9.36 23.27
C GLY A 93 31.83 9.22 22.85
N ILE A 94 31.45 9.70 21.65
CA ILE A 94 30.11 9.67 21.14
C ILE A 94 30.03 8.95 19.80
N ASP A 95 29.27 7.86 19.73
CA ASP A 95 28.87 7.19 18.49
C ASP A 95 27.43 7.58 18.14
N MET A 96 27.11 7.61 16.86
CA MET A 96 25.78 7.92 16.36
C MET A 96 25.28 6.84 15.41
N TYR A 97 23.99 6.54 15.49
CA TYR A 97 23.34 5.68 14.51
C TYR A 97 21.92 6.16 14.20
N SER A 98 21.44 5.80 13.03
CA SER A 98 20.04 6.01 12.63
C SER A 98 19.30 4.70 12.50
N MET A 99 18.03 4.69 12.86
CA MET A 99 17.12 3.57 12.66
C MET A 99 15.90 4.03 11.86
N ARG A 100 15.45 3.20 10.93
CA ARG A 100 14.19 3.43 10.22
C ARG A 100 13.09 2.64 10.90
N GLN A 101 12.03 3.33 11.26
CA GLN A 101 10.85 2.75 11.91
C GLN A 101 9.59 3.09 11.10
N PRO A 102 8.55 2.20 11.10
CA PRO A 102 7.28 2.53 10.47
C PRO A 102 6.57 3.67 11.21
N LEU A 103 5.76 4.42 10.48
CA LEU A 103 4.95 5.50 11.04
C LEU A 103 3.73 4.98 11.80
N GLY A 104 3.20 3.83 11.44
CA GLY A 104 1.98 3.26 12.00
C GLY A 104 0.92 3.03 10.93
N VAL A 105 -0.26 3.64 11.09
CA VAL A 105 -1.32 3.62 10.08
C VAL A 105 -1.12 4.80 9.14
N VAL A 106 -1.07 4.53 7.85
CA VAL A 106 -0.95 5.54 6.80
C VAL A 106 -2.03 5.34 5.74
N ALA A 107 -2.33 6.35 4.95
CA ALA A 107 -3.39 6.28 3.96
C ALA A 107 -2.92 6.70 2.56
N GLY A 108 -3.65 6.24 1.55
CA GLY A 108 -3.48 6.65 0.16
C GLY A 108 -4.82 6.96 -0.50
N ILE A 109 -4.88 8.10 -1.19
CA ILE A 109 -6.01 8.51 -2.01
C ILE A 109 -5.56 8.46 -3.46
N THR A 110 -6.26 7.69 -4.29
CA THR A 110 -5.83 7.40 -5.67
C THR A 110 -6.91 7.74 -6.69
N PRO A 111 -6.51 8.19 -7.89
CA PRO A 111 -7.42 8.60 -8.95
C PRO A 111 -7.87 7.41 -9.81
N PHE A 112 -8.79 7.69 -10.74
CA PHE A 112 -9.36 6.70 -11.65
C PHE A 112 -8.48 6.36 -12.86
N ASN A 113 -7.58 7.23 -13.27
CA ASN A 113 -6.87 7.10 -14.54
C ASN A 113 -5.84 5.96 -14.59
N PHE A 114 -5.35 5.50 -13.44
CA PHE A 114 -4.45 4.35 -13.29
C PHE A 114 -4.83 3.55 -12.03
N PRO A 115 -5.94 2.79 -12.09
CA PRO A 115 -6.50 2.14 -10.89
C PRO A 115 -5.71 0.95 -10.36
N ALA A 116 -4.72 0.45 -11.09
CA ALA A 116 -3.78 -0.57 -10.62
C ALA A 116 -2.44 0.04 -10.18
N MET A 117 -1.82 0.81 -11.07
CA MET A 117 -0.47 1.38 -10.89
C MET A 117 -0.38 2.25 -9.63
N ILE A 118 -1.24 3.24 -9.51
CA ILE A 118 -1.12 4.24 -8.44
C ILE A 118 -1.40 3.66 -7.06
N PRO A 119 -2.41 2.81 -6.83
CA PRO A 119 -2.55 2.08 -5.58
C PRO A 119 -1.31 1.27 -5.21
N MET A 120 -0.75 0.49 -6.12
CA MET A 120 0.46 -0.30 -5.87
C MET A 120 1.68 0.55 -5.54
N TRP A 121 1.83 1.72 -6.19
CA TRP A 121 2.90 2.67 -5.88
C TRP A 121 2.84 3.19 -4.45
N LYS A 122 1.67 3.18 -3.81
CA LYS A 122 1.47 3.68 -2.45
C LYS A 122 1.51 2.57 -1.43
N PHE A 123 0.71 1.52 -1.59
CA PHE A 123 0.62 0.51 -0.54
C PHE A 123 1.83 -0.44 -0.48
N CYS A 124 2.45 -0.82 -1.60
CA CYS A 124 3.58 -1.74 -1.56
C CYS A 124 4.76 -1.20 -0.73
N PRO A 125 5.25 0.04 -0.94
CA PRO A 125 6.32 0.60 -0.11
C PRO A 125 5.91 0.76 1.35
N ALA A 126 4.70 1.21 1.62
CA ALA A 126 4.21 1.42 2.97
C ALA A 126 4.15 0.11 3.77
N ILE A 127 3.59 -0.94 3.16
CA ILE A 127 3.42 -2.26 3.77
C ILE A 127 4.78 -2.91 4.05
N VAL A 128 5.68 -2.91 3.07
CA VAL A 128 7.00 -3.54 3.23
C VAL A 128 7.86 -2.81 4.27
N ALA A 129 7.64 -1.52 4.46
CA ALA A 129 8.28 -0.73 5.52
C ALA A 129 7.70 -0.98 6.93
N GLY A 130 6.63 -1.76 7.05
CA GLY A 130 6.04 -2.15 8.33
C GLY A 130 4.82 -1.33 8.75
N ASN A 131 4.25 -0.52 7.86
CA ASN A 131 3.02 0.23 8.11
C ASN A 131 1.77 -0.61 7.81
N ALA A 132 0.65 -0.23 8.40
CA ALA A 132 -0.68 -0.57 7.90
C ALA A 132 -1.16 0.55 6.96
N PHE A 133 -1.94 0.18 5.96
CA PHE A 133 -2.33 1.09 4.89
C PHE A 133 -3.85 1.11 4.66
N ILE A 134 -4.40 2.31 4.65
CA ILE A 134 -5.79 2.56 4.26
C ILE A 134 -5.81 3.08 2.83
N LEU A 135 -6.38 2.33 1.92
CA LEU A 135 -6.52 2.72 0.51
C LEU A 135 -7.93 3.25 0.25
N LYS A 136 -8.02 4.49 -0.20
CA LYS A 136 -9.25 5.03 -0.78
C LYS A 136 -9.07 5.14 -2.29
N PRO A 137 -9.55 4.15 -3.07
CA PRO A 137 -9.51 4.21 -4.52
C PRO A 137 -10.56 5.19 -5.06
N SER A 138 -10.51 5.47 -6.36
CA SER A 138 -11.58 6.21 -7.02
C SER A 138 -12.91 5.44 -6.94
N GLU A 139 -13.98 6.16 -6.69
CA GLU A 139 -15.34 5.62 -6.71
C GLU A 139 -15.81 5.19 -8.11
N ARG A 140 -15.08 5.59 -9.17
CA ARG A 140 -15.41 5.29 -10.57
C ARG A 140 -15.01 3.88 -11.00
N ASP A 141 -13.90 3.37 -10.45
CA ASP A 141 -13.30 2.10 -10.85
C ASP A 141 -12.56 1.40 -9.68
N PRO A 142 -13.31 1.02 -8.62
CA PRO A 142 -12.71 0.44 -7.41
C PRO A 142 -12.39 -1.05 -7.52
N SER A 143 -12.84 -1.75 -8.59
CA SER A 143 -12.79 -3.21 -8.63
C SER A 143 -11.37 -3.77 -8.70
N VAL A 144 -10.47 -3.13 -9.46
CA VAL A 144 -9.07 -3.58 -9.52
C VAL A 144 -8.34 -3.35 -8.20
N PRO A 145 -8.41 -2.18 -7.54
CA PRO A 145 -7.87 -2.01 -6.19
C PRO A 145 -8.36 -3.05 -5.17
N MET A 146 -9.65 -3.41 -5.22
CA MET A 146 -10.22 -4.47 -4.39
C MET A 146 -9.59 -5.84 -4.69
N ALA A 147 -9.48 -6.20 -5.97
CA ALA A 147 -8.85 -7.46 -6.40
C ALA A 147 -7.37 -7.53 -6.00
N LEU A 148 -6.63 -6.41 -6.06
CA LEU A 148 -5.24 -6.34 -5.60
C LEU A 148 -5.13 -6.58 -4.10
N ALA A 149 -6.06 -6.07 -3.30
CA ALA A 149 -6.10 -6.32 -1.86
C ALA A 149 -6.36 -7.80 -1.55
N GLU A 150 -7.28 -8.45 -2.28
CA GLU A 150 -7.52 -9.90 -2.17
C GLU A 150 -6.26 -10.72 -2.52
N LEU A 151 -5.52 -10.35 -3.57
CA LEU A 151 -4.26 -11.00 -3.92
C LEU A 151 -3.18 -10.83 -2.84
N LEU A 152 -3.12 -9.68 -2.16
CA LEU A 152 -2.20 -9.50 -1.04
C LEU A 152 -2.55 -10.39 0.16
N LEU A 153 -3.82 -10.58 0.45
CA LEU A 153 -4.26 -11.55 1.46
C LEU A 153 -3.87 -12.99 1.06
N GLU A 154 -4.09 -13.37 -0.20
CA GLU A 154 -3.64 -14.67 -0.74
C GLU A 154 -2.12 -14.82 -0.66
N ALA A 155 -1.37 -13.75 -0.84
CA ALA A 155 0.09 -13.73 -0.71
C ALA A 155 0.59 -13.90 0.74
N GLY A 156 -0.30 -13.84 1.72
CA GLY A 156 0.01 -14.03 3.13
C GLY A 156 0.14 -12.72 3.92
N LEU A 157 -0.34 -11.59 3.39
CA LEU A 157 -0.45 -10.37 4.18
C LEU A 157 -1.44 -10.58 5.32
N PRO A 158 -1.09 -10.26 6.57
CA PRO A 158 -2.03 -10.37 7.69
C PRO A 158 -3.26 -9.49 7.49
N GLU A 159 -4.42 -9.98 7.94
CA GLU A 159 -5.65 -9.19 7.97
C GLU A 159 -5.44 -7.88 8.75
N GLY A 160 -6.08 -6.81 8.29
CA GLY A 160 -5.99 -5.48 8.89
C GLY A 160 -4.84 -4.61 8.36
N ILE A 161 -3.81 -5.18 7.72
CA ILE A 161 -2.66 -4.41 7.24
C ILE A 161 -2.99 -3.59 5.99
N LEU A 162 -3.78 -4.11 5.07
CA LEU A 162 -4.35 -3.34 3.96
C LEU A 162 -5.87 -3.31 4.08
N GLN A 163 -6.42 -2.10 4.18
CA GLN A 163 -7.85 -1.86 4.22
C GLN A 163 -8.24 -1.00 3.02
N VAL A 164 -9.26 -1.41 2.28
CA VAL A 164 -9.82 -0.62 1.17
C VAL A 164 -11.14 -0.01 1.62
N VAL A 165 -11.21 1.31 1.61
CA VAL A 165 -12.42 2.05 1.98
C VAL A 165 -12.94 2.78 0.74
N ASN A 166 -14.05 2.32 0.22
CA ASN A 166 -14.71 2.95 -0.92
C ASN A 166 -15.53 4.16 -0.47
N GLY A 167 -15.59 5.18 -1.31
CA GLY A 167 -16.37 6.38 -1.06
C GLY A 167 -15.86 7.58 -1.83
N ASP A 168 -16.51 8.69 -1.60
CA ASP A 168 -16.26 9.96 -2.27
C ASP A 168 -15.51 10.96 -1.36
N LYS A 169 -15.83 12.25 -1.51
CA LYS A 169 -15.26 13.34 -0.72
C LYS A 169 -15.42 13.14 0.79
N GLU A 170 -16.52 12.52 1.25
CA GLU A 170 -16.75 12.32 2.69
C GLU A 170 -15.65 11.43 3.31
N VAL A 171 -15.22 10.38 2.60
CA VAL A 171 -14.12 9.53 3.06
C VAL A 171 -12.78 10.25 2.98
N VAL A 172 -12.55 11.06 1.94
CA VAL A 172 -11.34 11.89 1.83
C VAL A 172 -11.21 12.82 3.03
N ASP A 173 -12.26 13.57 3.33
CA ASP A 173 -12.27 14.50 4.47
C ASP A 173 -12.07 13.72 5.80
N ALA A 174 -12.70 12.56 5.93
CA ALA A 174 -12.55 11.74 7.13
C ALA A 174 -11.12 11.19 7.30
N ILE A 175 -10.42 10.85 6.20
CA ILE A 175 -8.99 10.46 6.24
C ILE A 175 -8.14 11.62 6.73
N LEU A 176 -8.37 12.83 6.23
CA LEU A 176 -7.60 14.03 6.58
C LEU A 176 -7.83 14.47 8.03
N ASP A 177 -9.03 14.25 8.56
CA ASP A 177 -9.40 14.59 9.93
C ASP A 177 -8.96 13.53 10.97
N ASN A 178 -8.55 12.34 10.54
CA ASN A 178 -8.29 11.21 11.43
C ASN A 178 -6.89 11.29 12.04
N GLU A 179 -6.80 11.54 13.34
CA GLU A 179 -5.53 11.71 14.08
C GLU A 179 -4.68 10.43 14.16
N THR A 180 -5.26 9.25 13.94
CA THR A 180 -4.53 7.97 13.94
C THR A 180 -3.74 7.78 12.65
N ILE A 181 -4.17 8.39 11.54
CA ILE A 181 -3.48 8.34 10.25
C ILE A 181 -2.28 9.29 10.27
N GLN A 182 -1.06 8.72 10.26
CA GLN A 182 0.18 9.48 10.45
C GLN A 182 0.72 10.12 9.17
N ALA A 183 0.32 9.64 8.00
CA ALA A 183 0.70 10.20 6.71
C ALA A 183 -0.32 9.87 5.63
N VAL A 184 -0.44 10.73 4.63
CA VAL A 184 -1.33 10.54 3.48
C VAL A 184 -0.55 10.73 2.19
N GLY A 185 -0.63 9.75 1.30
CA GLY A 185 -0.16 9.85 -0.08
C GLY A 185 -1.33 10.17 -1.02
N PHE A 186 -1.27 11.28 -1.72
CA PHE A 186 -2.33 11.73 -2.62
C PHE A 186 -1.86 11.79 -4.07
N VAL A 187 -2.69 11.27 -4.97
CA VAL A 187 -2.66 11.55 -6.41
C VAL A 187 -4.09 11.78 -6.88
N GLY A 188 -4.31 12.90 -7.54
CA GLY A 188 -5.62 13.29 -8.05
C GLY A 188 -5.59 14.69 -8.67
N SER A 189 -6.77 15.21 -8.99
CA SER A 189 -6.95 16.60 -9.42
C SER A 189 -7.47 17.47 -8.28
N THR A 190 -7.30 18.76 -8.43
CA THR A 190 -7.94 19.78 -7.59
C THR A 190 -9.39 19.99 -8.01
#